data_eb592715f6637285d79e270f7bcfc2dc
#
_entry.id   eb592715f6637285d79e270f7bcfc2dc
#
_cell.length_a   1.000
_cell.length_b   1.000
_cell.length_c   1.000
_cell.angle_alpha   90.00
_cell.angle_beta   90.00
_cell.angle_gamma   90.00
#
_symmetry.space_group_name_H-M   'P 1'
#
loop_
_entity.id
_entity.type
_entity.pdbx_description
1 polymer ?
#
loop_
_entity_poly.entity_id
_entity_poly.type
_entity_poly.pdbx_seq_one_letter_code
_entity_poly.pdbx_strand_id
1 'polypeptide(L)'
;RQMCIRDRYVTNGFMTVEHLRYIQPYVDAMNIDLKSWNPKFYRQICNGNVECVKESIRKAVEMGFWVEVTTLIIPEENDSDEELRSIASFLFNLKATLPWHISAFHPDYEMTNKHRTPEETLKRAYRIGREVGLKNIYVGNVHSSGDEDTYCAACGAKLIQRDWYEVNVIEKKVFDGVCYKCGAKQDGIWEC
;
A
#
# COMPACT_ATOMS: atom_id res chain seq x y z
N ARG A 1 7.85 32.60 -1.32
CA ARG A 1 7.09 31.41 -1.76
C ARG A 1 7.25 30.37 -0.66
N GLN A 2 6.20 30.14 0.13
CA GLN A 2 6.13 28.95 0.97
C GLN A 2 6.13 27.75 0.02
N MET A 3 7.19 26.94 0.06
CA MET A 3 7.17 25.63 -0.59
C MET A 3 6.22 24.75 0.25
N CYS A 4 5.18 24.19 -0.38
CA CYS A 4 4.35 23.18 0.25
C CYS A 4 5.19 21.89 0.40
N ILE A 5 5.84 21.75 1.54
CA ILE A 5 6.56 20.53 1.90
C ILE A 5 5.54 19.63 2.59
N ARG A 6 5.42 18.39 2.08
CA ARG A 6 4.64 17.34 2.72
C ARG A 6 5.58 16.20 3.09
N ASP A 7 5.60 15.90 4.37
CA ASP A 7 6.48 14.86 4.89
C ASP A 7 5.79 13.49 4.83
N ARG A 8 6.48 12.53 4.23
CA ARG A 8 6.08 11.14 4.17
C ARG A 8 7.00 10.29 5.03
N TYR A 9 6.41 9.55 5.95
CA TYR A 9 7.12 8.62 6.83
C TYR A 9 7.02 7.19 6.31
N VAL A 10 8.17 6.57 5.98
CA VAL A 10 8.25 5.17 5.56
C VAL A 10 8.75 4.35 6.73
N THR A 11 8.00 3.30 7.12
CA THR A 11 8.24 2.61 8.40
C THR A 11 7.83 1.14 8.35
N ASN A 12 8.48 0.32 9.20
CA ASN A 12 8.04 -1.04 9.45
C ASN A 12 6.77 -1.14 10.35
N GLY A 13 6.23 -0.01 10.78
CA GLY A 13 5.02 0.06 11.59
C GLY A 13 5.15 -0.41 13.05
N PHE A 14 6.34 -0.80 13.49
CA PHE A 14 6.54 -1.22 14.87
C PHE A 14 6.74 -0.01 15.78
N MET A 15 5.64 0.64 16.12
CA MET A 15 5.63 1.88 16.91
C MET A 15 4.45 1.93 17.88
N THR A 16 4.54 2.82 18.88
CA THR A 16 3.48 3.03 19.85
C THR A 16 2.50 4.12 19.41
N VAL A 17 1.32 4.17 20.03
CA VAL A 17 0.32 5.22 19.81
C VAL A 17 0.86 6.59 20.24
N GLU A 18 1.68 6.63 21.29
CA GLU A 18 2.34 7.86 21.76
C GLU A 18 3.29 8.41 20.69
N HIS A 19 4.04 7.52 20.01
CA HIS A 19 4.88 7.92 18.90
C HIS A 19 4.07 8.51 17.74
N LEU A 20 2.96 7.87 17.37
CA LEU A 20 2.05 8.39 16.34
C LEU A 20 1.53 9.78 16.70
N ARG A 21 1.10 10.00 17.96
CA ARG A 21 0.66 11.32 18.44
C ARG A 21 1.78 12.37 18.38
N TYR A 22 3.00 11.96 18.70
CA TYR A 22 4.15 12.86 18.66
C TYR A 22 4.49 13.33 17.26
N ILE A 23 4.44 12.43 16.26
CA ILE A 23 4.78 12.77 14.86
C ILE A 23 3.62 13.40 14.07
N GLN A 24 2.38 13.30 14.54
CA GLN A 24 1.19 13.77 13.83
C GLN A 24 1.27 15.23 13.36
N PRO A 25 1.82 16.20 14.12
CA PRO A 25 1.94 17.58 13.66
C PRO A 25 2.97 17.79 12.55
N TYR A 26 3.82 16.80 12.27
CA TYR A 26 4.98 16.92 11.38
C TYR A 26 4.91 16.02 10.15
N VAL A 27 4.00 15.03 10.12
CA VAL A 27 3.93 14.00 9.09
C VAL A 27 2.53 14.00 8.46
N ASP A 28 2.46 14.18 7.17
CA ASP A 28 1.20 14.17 6.41
C ASP A 28 0.78 12.76 5.99
N ALA A 29 1.75 11.92 5.63
CA ALA A 29 1.51 10.61 5.05
C ALA A 29 2.46 9.53 5.60
N MET A 30 1.98 8.30 5.64
CA MET A 30 2.75 7.14 6.07
C MET A 30 2.66 6.02 5.05
N ASN A 31 3.80 5.40 4.73
CA ASN A 31 3.83 4.10 4.08
C ASN A 31 4.31 3.07 5.11
N ILE A 32 3.43 2.14 5.48
CA ILE A 32 3.66 1.20 6.57
C ILE A 32 3.79 -0.21 5.99
N ASP A 33 4.89 -0.88 6.33
CA ASP A 33 5.10 -2.28 5.94
C ASP A 33 4.26 -3.23 6.81
N LEU A 34 3.23 -3.84 6.24
CA LEU A 34 2.59 -5.02 6.80
C LEU A 34 3.14 -6.25 6.08
N LYS A 35 4.23 -6.80 6.61
CA LYS A 35 5.04 -7.82 5.93
C LYS A 35 4.37 -9.19 5.87
N SER A 36 3.51 -9.51 6.82
CA SER A 36 2.77 -10.78 6.91
C SER A 36 1.58 -10.64 7.86
N TRP A 37 0.58 -11.49 7.70
CA TRP A 37 -0.51 -11.65 8.67
C TRP A 37 -0.14 -12.63 9.79
N ASN A 38 0.84 -13.50 9.53
CA ASN A 38 1.23 -14.61 10.39
C ASN A 38 2.12 -14.16 11.56
N PRO A 39 1.70 -14.35 12.84
CA PRO A 39 2.51 -14.01 13.99
C PRO A 39 3.83 -14.79 14.07
N LYS A 40 3.89 -16.01 13.50
CA LYS A 40 5.12 -16.81 13.48
C LYS A 40 6.15 -16.18 12.55
N PHE A 41 5.73 -15.73 11.36
CA PHE A 41 6.59 -14.99 10.43
C PHE A 41 7.20 -13.75 11.11
N TYR A 42 6.37 -12.96 11.78
CA TYR A 42 6.84 -11.76 12.46
C TYR A 42 7.86 -12.06 13.57
N ARG A 43 7.64 -13.12 14.36
CA ARG A 43 8.60 -13.50 15.40
C ARG A 43 9.92 -14.02 14.84
N GLN A 44 9.88 -14.83 13.78
CA GLN A 44 11.05 -15.55 13.27
C GLN A 44 11.87 -14.74 12.26
N ILE A 45 11.20 -13.97 11.40
CA ILE A 45 11.83 -13.23 10.29
C ILE A 45 11.97 -11.75 10.62
N CYS A 46 10.94 -11.15 11.20
CA CYS A 46 10.95 -9.71 11.47
C CYS A 46 11.43 -9.35 12.89
N ASN A 47 11.61 -10.33 13.76
CA ASN A 47 11.90 -10.14 15.19
C ASN A 47 10.94 -9.15 15.86
N GLY A 48 9.64 -9.25 15.53
CA GLY A 48 8.60 -8.30 15.93
C GLY A 48 7.27 -8.96 16.24
N ASN A 49 6.24 -8.14 16.36
CA ASN A 49 4.87 -8.54 16.63
C ASN A 49 3.90 -7.89 15.62
N VAL A 50 3.18 -8.72 14.87
CA VAL A 50 2.22 -8.26 13.86
C VAL A 50 1.06 -7.46 14.47
N GLU A 51 0.63 -7.77 15.69
CA GLU A 51 -0.48 -7.05 16.33
C GLU A 51 -0.10 -5.58 16.61
N CYS A 52 1.16 -5.31 16.97
CA CYS A 52 1.66 -3.94 17.11
C CYS A 52 1.59 -3.19 15.78
N VAL A 53 1.97 -3.83 14.68
CA VAL A 53 1.93 -3.21 13.35
C VAL A 53 0.48 -2.96 12.90
N LYS A 54 -0.41 -3.94 13.09
CA LYS A 54 -1.84 -3.78 12.78
C LYS A 54 -2.49 -2.65 13.59
N GLU A 55 -2.14 -2.55 14.87
CA GLU A 55 -2.63 -1.47 15.72
C GLU A 55 -2.09 -0.11 15.27
N SER A 56 -0.80 -0.01 14.89
CA SER A 56 -0.22 1.21 14.33
C SER A 56 -0.93 1.65 13.05
N ILE A 57 -1.22 0.73 12.12
CA ILE A 57 -1.96 1.03 10.90
C ILE A 57 -3.36 1.55 11.23
N ARG A 58 -4.10 0.86 12.12
CA ARG A 58 -5.44 1.26 12.54
C ARG A 58 -5.43 2.65 13.15
N LYS A 59 -4.52 2.91 14.09
CA LYS A 59 -4.41 4.19 14.76
C LYS A 59 -3.98 5.32 13.82
N ALA A 60 -3.06 5.06 12.90
CA ALA A 60 -2.68 6.06 11.90
C ALA A 60 -3.88 6.48 11.02
N VAL A 61 -4.70 5.51 10.57
CA VAL A 61 -5.93 5.81 9.82
C VAL A 61 -6.93 6.59 10.68
N GLU A 62 -7.18 6.17 11.93
CA GLU A 62 -8.08 6.86 12.86
C GLU A 62 -7.64 8.29 13.17
N MET A 63 -6.33 8.54 13.22
CA MET A 63 -5.74 9.86 13.49
C MET A 63 -5.72 10.77 12.26
N GLY A 64 -6.12 10.27 11.08
CA GLY A 64 -6.25 11.07 9.87
C GLY A 64 -4.98 11.20 9.04
N PHE A 65 -3.93 10.41 9.30
CA PHE A 65 -2.81 10.31 8.38
C PHE A 65 -3.27 9.76 7.02
N TRP A 66 -2.64 10.22 5.93
CA TRP A 66 -2.71 9.49 4.68
C TRP A 66 -1.86 8.21 4.81
N VAL A 67 -2.52 7.06 4.87
CA VAL A 67 -1.86 5.78 5.08
C VAL A 67 -1.87 4.96 3.79
N GLU A 68 -0.70 4.46 3.42
CA GLU A 68 -0.50 3.41 2.42
C GLU A 68 0.15 2.21 3.10
N VAL A 69 -0.17 1.01 2.66
CA VAL A 69 0.40 -0.21 3.24
C VAL A 69 1.16 -0.99 2.17
N THR A 70 2.38 -1.42 2.50
CA THR A 70 3.22 -2.22 1.61
C THR A 70 3.39 -3.63 2.15
N THR A 71 3.24 -4.63 1.27
CA THR A 71 3.53 -6.03 1.55
C THR A 71 4.54 -6.56 0.54
N LEU A 72 5.74 -6.92 1.01
CA LEU A 72 6.72 -7.64 0.22
C LEU A 72 6.33 -9.12 0.21
N ILE A 73 5.97 -9.63 -0.95
CA ILE A 73 5.55 -11.03 -1.09
C ILE A 73 6.78 -11.92 -1.24
N ILE A 74 6.96 -12.85 -0.31
CA ILE A 74 8.06 -13.81 -0.29
C ILE A 74 7.47 -15.20 -0.53
N PRO A 75 7.85 -15.90 -1.62
CA PRO A 75 7.34 -17.23 -1.92
C PRO A 75 7.51 -18.21 -0.75
N GLU A 76 6.47 -18.99 -0.46
CA GLU A 76 6.41 -20.00 0.60
C GLU A 76 6.38 -19.45 2.03
N GLU A 77 6.50 -18.14 2.22
CA GLU A 77 6.52 -17.52 3.55
C GLU A 77 5.23 -16.76 3.88
N ASN A 78 4.77 -15.89 2.97
CA ASN A 78 3.61 -15.02 3.18
C ASN A 78 2.73 -14.89 1.93
N ASP A 79 2.83 -15.81 0.98
CA ASP A 79 2.17 -15.75 -0.33
C ASP A 79 0.93 -16.67 -0.46
N SER A 80 0.47 -17.30 0.64
CA SER A 80 -0.76 -18.12 0.59
C SER A 80 -2.00 -17.25 0.38
N ASP A 81 -3.02 -17.83 -0.26
CA ASP A 81 -4.30 -17.13 -0.53
C ASP A 81 -4.98 -16.69 0.76
N GLU A 82 -4.89 -17.50 1.83
CA GLU A 82 -5.45 -17.18 3.14
C GLU A 82 -4.76 -15.95 3.75
N GLU A 83 -3.44 -15.90 3.69
CA GLU A 83 -2.64 -14.80 4.18
C GLU A 83 -2.95 -13.50 3.43
N LEU A 84 -2.90 -13.54 2.10
CA LEU A 84 -3.19 -12.40 1.24
C LEU A 84 -4.62 -11.89 1.43
N ARG A 85 -5.61 -12.79 1.56
CA ARG A 85 -7.00 -12.45 1.85
C ARG A 85 -7.18 -11.81 3.22
N SER A 86 -6.43 -12.28 4.21
CA SER A 86 -6.45 -11.73 5.58
C SER A 86 -5.92 -10.30 5.60
N ILE A 87 -4.80 -10.04 4.93
CA ILE A 87 -4.23 -8.69 4.78
C ILE A 87 -5.24 -7.79 4.05
N ALA A 88 -5.72 -8.21 2.87
CA ALA A 88 -6.65 -7.44 2.07
C ALA A 88 -7.94 -7.11 2.84
N SER A 89 -8.50 -8.09 3.58
CA SER A 89 -9.71 -7.89 4.38
C SER A 89 -9.49 -6.91 5.53
N PHE A 90 -8.34 -6.97 6.19
CA PHE A 90 -7.98 -6.01 7.22
C PHE A 90 -7.94 -4.58 6.66
N LEU A 91 -7.26 -4.37 5.53
CA LEU A 91 -7.16 -3.06 4.90
C LEU A 91 -8.51 -2.55 4.40
N PHE A 92 -9.31 -3.43 3.77
CA PHE A 92 -10.66 -3.10 3.31
C PHE A 92 -11.57 -2.65 4.45
N ASN A 93 -11.52 -3.33 5.60
CA ASN A 93 -12.32 -2.98 6.78
C ASN A 93 -11.91 -1.64 7.41
N LEU A 94 -10.67 -1.19 7.21
CA LEU A 94 -10.25 0.15 7.60
C LEU A 94 -10.76 1.20 6.61
N LYS A 95 -10.53 0.97 5.32
CA LYS A 95 -10.98 1.85 4.24
C LYS A 95 -10.83 1.14 2.89
N ALA A 96 -11.92 0.99 2.13
CA ALA A 96 -11.91 0.32 0.83
C ALA A 96 -10.95 0.96 -0.20
N THR A 97 -10.61 2.23 -0.03
CA THR A 97 -9.70 3.01 -0.88
C THR A 97 -8.28 3.12 -0.31
N LEU A 98 -7.97 2.45 0.82
CA LEU A 98 -6.63 2.42 1.38
C LEU A 98 -5.67 1.78 0.37
N PRO A 99 -4.58 2.47 -0.04
CA PRO A 99 -3.64 1.93 -1.00
C PRO A 99 -2.87 0.73 -0.44
N TRP A 100 -2.89 -0.37 -1.20
CA TRP A 100 -2.10 -1.56 -0.91
C TRP A 100 -1.05 -1.77 -2.00
N HIS A 101 0.22 -1.65 -1.62
CA HIS A 101 1.36 -1.90 -2.48
C HIS A 101 1.83 -3.34 -2.30
N ILE A 102 1.80 -4.11 -3.37
CA ILE A 102 2.25 -5.50 -3.43
C ILE A 102 3.57 -5.53 -4.17
N SER A 103 4.66 -5.83 -3.47
CA SER A 103 6.01 -5.79 -4.04
C SER A 103 6.62 -7.18 -4.18
N ALA A 104 7.32 -7.41 -5.30
CA ALA A 104 8.09 -8.62 -5.51
C ALA A 104 9.33 -8.64 -4.62
N PHE A 105 9.55 -9.77 -3.98
CA PHE A 105 10.81 -10.08 -3.31
C PHE A 105 11.89 -10.47 -4.33
N HIS A 106 13.11 -10.04 -4.07
CA HIS A 106 14.32 -10.48 -4.76
C HIS A 106 15.27 -11.10 -3.72
N PRO A 107 15.86 -12.30 -3.99
CA PRO A 107 16.82 -12.93 -3.07
C PRO A 107 18.03 -12.03 -2.88
N ASP A 108 18.28 -11.68 -1.62
CA ASP A 108 19.43 -10.84 -1.24
C ASP A 108 19.78 -11.07 0.24
N TYR A 109 20.96 -10.63 0.65
CA TYR A 109 21.49 -10.70 2.01
C TYR A 109 21.37 -12.11 2.61
N GLU A 110 20.60 -12.32 3.69
CA GLU A 110 20.44 -13.59 4.38
C GLU A 110 19.36 -14.50 3.78
N MET A 111 18.57 -14.01 2.81
CA MET A 111 17.47 -14.77 2.18
C MET A 111 17.79 -15.17 0.73
N THR A 112 19.01 -15.65 0.48
CA THR A 112 19.46 -16.09 -0.86
C THR A 112 18.93 -17.46 -1.26
N ASN A 113 18.36 -18.21 -0.32
CA ASN A 113 17.80 -19.56 -0.50
C ASN A 113 16.34 -19.54 -1.01
N LYS A 114 15.73 -18.38 -1.18
CA LYS A 114 14.38 -18.22 -1.74
C LYS A 114 14.44 -17.76 -3.19
N HIS A 115 13.41 -18.08 -3.94
CA HIS A 115 13.28 -17.59 -5.32
C HIS A 115 12.67 -16.19 -5.35
N ARG A 116 12.99 -15.43 -6.41
CA ARG A 116 12.29 -14.17 -6.70
C ARG A 116 10.78 -14.44 -6.82
N THR A 117 9.95 -13.50 -6.37
CA THR A 117 8.50 -13.61 -6.49
C THR A 117 8.09 -13.68 -7.97
N PRO A 118 7.40 -14.75 -8.38
CA PRO A 118 6.85 -14.84 -9.73
C PRO A 118 5.78 -13.78 -9.97
N GLU A 119 5.70 -13.28 -11.19
CA GLU A 119 4.68 -12.30 -11.59
C GLU A 119 3.24 -12.83 -11.37
N GLU A 120 3.02 -14.13 -11.61
CA GLU A 120 1.73 -14.78 -11.37
C GLU A 120 1.29 -14.74 -9.90
N THR A 121 2.24 -14.79 -8.97
CA THR A 121 1.94 -14.64 -7.53
C THR A 121 1.46 -13.23 -7.22
N LEU A 122 2.05 -12.20 -7.84
CA LEU A 122 1.63 -10.81 -7.67
C LEU A 122 0.25 -10.56 -8.30
N LYS A 123 0.00 -11.11 -9.50
CA LYS A 123 -1.32 -11.05 -10.16
C LYS A 123 -2.39 -11.75 -9.33
N ARG A 124 -2.04 -12.87 -8.68
CA ARG A 124 -2.92 -13.57 -7.76
C ARG A 124 -3.24 -12.72 -6.53
N ALA A 125 -2.24 -12.10 -5.91
CA ALA A 125 -2.43 -11.19 -4.78
C ALA A 125 -3.30 -9.98 -5.17
N TYR A 126 -3.06 -9.39 -6.34
CA TYR A 126 -3.87 -8.30 -6.89
C TYR A 126 -5.34 -8.73 -7.05
N ARG A 127 -5.62 -9.90 -7.66
CA ARG A 127 -6.99 -10.43 -7.81
C ARG A 127 -7.67 -10.61 -6.46
N ILE A 128 -6.98 -11.22 -5.48
CA ILE A 128 -7.52 -11.42 -4.14
C ILE A 128 -7.91 -10.08 -3.50
N GLY A 129 -7.05 -9.08 -3.59
CA GLY A 129 -7.36 -7.74 -3.07
C GLY A 129 -8.58 -7.11 -3.76
N ARG A 130 -8.71 -7.27 -5.09
CA ARG A 130 -9.87 -6.80 -5.86
C ARG A 130 -11.16 -7.55 -5.50
N GLU A 131 -11.09 -8.86 -5.31
CA GLU A 131 -12.22 -9.70 -4.86
C GLU A 131 -12.73 -9.29 -3.48
N VAL A 132 -11.82 -8.97 -2.54
CA VAL A 132 -12.16 -8.45 -1.22
C VAL A 132 -12.82 -7.06 -1.31
N GLY A 133 -12.53 -6.29 -2.34
CA GLY A 133 -13.16 -4.99 -2.62
C GLY A 133 -12.23 -3.78 -2.55
N LEU A 134 -10.93 -3.97 -2.31
CA LEU A 134 -9.94 -2.89 -2.34
C LEU A 134 -9.94 -2.19 -3.72
N LYS A 135 -9.88 -0.87 -3.70
CA LYS A 135 -9.94 -0.02 -4.90
C LYS A 135 -8.56 0.36 -5.42
N ASN A 136 -7.62 0.59 -4.53
CA ASN A 136 -6.29 1.08 -4.84
C ASN A 136 -5.26 0.00 -4.52
N ILE A 137 -4.86 -0.77 -5.51
CA ILE A 137 -3.84 -1.83 -5.39
C ILE A 137 -2.79 -1.55 -6.44
N TYR A 138 -1.52 -1.57 -6.03
CA TYR A 138 -0.38 -1.29 -6.88
C TYR A 138 0.65 -2.41 -6.79
N VAL A 139 1.09 -2.90 -7.93
CA VAL A 139 2.11 -3.95 -8.02
C VAL A 139 3.46 -3.29 -8.31
N GLY A 140 4.48 -3.62 -7.55
CA GLY A 140 5.81 -3.03 -7.68
C GLY A 140 6.95 -4.05 -7.74
N ASN A 141 8.14 -3.57 -8.08
CA ASN A 141 9.38 -4.34 -8.27
C ASN A 141 9.32 -5.35 -9.43
N VAL A 142 8.40 -5.18 -10.36
CA VAL A 142 8.29 -5.96 -11.61
C VAL A 142 7.93 -5.03 -12.76
N HIS A 143 8.29 -5.42 -13.98
CA HIS A 143 7.75 -4.78 -15.18
C HIS A 143 6.34 -5.32 -15.43
N SER A 144 5.33 -4.68 -14.87
CA SER A 144 3.94 -5.04 -15.12
C SER A 144 3.26 -3.97 -15.98
N SER A 145 2.57 -4.39 -17.02
CA SER A 145 1.83 -3.48 -17.88
C SER A 145 0.50 -3.08 -17.24
N GLY A 146 0.49 -1.98 -16.45
CA GLY A 146 -0.72 -1.33 -15.99
C GLY A 146 -1.21 -1.64 -14.58
N ASP A 147 -0.59 -2.57 -13.86
CA ASP A 147 -0.94 -2.87 -12.45
C ASP A 147 -0.38 -1.84 -11.46
N GLU A 148 0.39 -0.85 -11.97
CA GLU A 148 0.89 0.31 -11.22
C GLU A 148 0.03 1.55 -11.41
N ASP A 149 -0.97 1.49 -12.30
CA ASP A 149 -1.81 2.62 -12.66
C ASP A 149 -2.85 2.95 -11.60
N THR A 150 -3.26 4.22 -11.53
CA THR A 150 -4.37 4.64 -10.67
C THR A 150 -5.65 4.73 -11.49
N TYR A 151 -6.69 4.09 -10.99
CA TYR A 151 -8.01 4.09 -11.60
C TYR A 151 -9.05 4.76 -10.70
N CYS A 152 -10.05 5.37 -11.29
CA CYS A 152 -11.18 5.94 -10.57
C CYS A 152 -11.93 4.85 -9.79
N ALA A 153 -12.06 5.01 -8.48
CA ALA A 153 -12.74 4.06 -7.62
C ALA A 153 -14.24 3.89 -7.95
N ALA A 154 -14.86 4.89 -8.59
CA ALA A 154 -16.28 4.88 -8.93
C ALA A 154 -16.57 4.29 -10.33
N CYS A 155 -15.80 4.67 -11.38
CA CYS A 155 -16.12 4.29 -12.76
C CYS A 155 -15.02 3.49 -13.47
N GLY A 156 -13.89 3.21 -12.82
CA GLY A 156 -12.78 2.46 -13.38
C GLY A 156 -11.98 3.17 -14.48
N ALA A 157 -12.21 4.46 -14.74
CA ALA A 157 -11.40 5.20 -15.71
C ALA A 157 -9.96 5.33 -15.21
N LYS A 158 -8.97 5.13 -16.09
CA LYS A 158 -7.56 5.37 -15.77
C LYS A 158 -7.34 6.85 -15.53
N LEU A 159 -6.74 7.19 -14.40
CA LEU A 159 -6.45 8.57 -13.98
C LEU A 159 -4.98 8.92 -14.08
N ILE A 160 -4.12 8.00 -13.62
CA ILE A 160 -2.68 8.18 -13.63
C ILE A 160 -2.07 6.91 -14.19
N GLN A 161 -1.27 7.05 -15.24
CA GLN A 161 -0.47 5.97 -15.80
C GLN A 161 0.92 6.04 -15.21
N ARG A 162 1.49 4.89 -14.89
CA ARG A 162 2.87 4.75 -14.42
C ARG A 162 3.63 3.74 -15.25
N ASP A 163 4.86 4.10 -15.58
CA ASP A 163 5.83 3.20 -16.18
C ASP A 163 7.18 3.47 -15.49
N TRP A 164 7.51 2.66 -14.49
CA TRP A 164 8.65 2.90 -13.61
C TRP A 164 8.61 4.30 -12.98
N TYR A 165 9.55 5.17 -13.37
CA TYR A 165 9.66 6.54 -12.86
C TYR A 165 8.86 7.56 -13.69
N GLU A 166 8.30 7.12 -14.82
CA GLU A 166 7.45 7.99 -15.64
C GLU A 166 6.02 7.99 -15.11
N VAL A 167 5.51 9.18 -14.83
CA VAL A 167 4.14 9.38 -14.35
C VAL A 167 3.41 10.30 -15.31
N ASN A 168 2.36 9.78 -15.92
CA ASN A 168 1.51 10.52 -16.84
C ASN A 168 0.10 10.65 -16.26
N VAL A 169 -0.29 11.89 -15.92
CA VAL A 169 -1.65 12.23 -15.49
C VAL A 169 -2.51 12.43 -16.74
N ILE A 170 -3.57 11.63 -16.87
CA ILE A 170 -4.36 11.54 -18.11
C ILE A 170 -5.06 12.86 -18.44
N GLU A 171 -5.58 13.58 -17.45
CA GLU A 171 -6.31 14.83 -17.63
C GLU A 171 -6.07 15.81 -16.48
N LYS A 172 -6.06 17.11 -16.77
CA LYS A 172 -5.79 18.18 -15.77
C LYS A 172 -6.69 18.12 -14.54
N LYS A 173 -7.97 17.77 -14.70
CA LYS A 173 -8.92 17.63 -13.57
C LYS A 173 -8.50 16.62 -12.52
N VAL A 174 -7.63 15.66 -12.87
CA VAL A 174 -7.10 14.68 -11.92
C VAL A 174 -6.21 15.37 -10.89
N PHE A 175 -5.53 16.46 -11.23
CA PHE A 175 -4.74 17.25 -10.27
C PHE A 175 -5.60 17.90 -9.17
N ASP A 176 -6.90 18.09 -9.43
CA ASP A 176 -7.87 18.60 -8.44
C ASP A 176 -8.55 17.47 -7.66
N GLY A 177 -8.06 16.23 -7.81
CA GLY A 177 -8.65 15.05 -7.18
C GLY A 177 -10.02 14.65 -7.75
N VAL A 178 -10.33 15.00 -9.00
CA VAL A 178 -11.63 14.74 -9.63
C VAL A 178 -11.46 13.87 -10.87
N CYS A 179 -12.24 12.79 -10.98
CA CYS A 179 -12.26 11.98 -12.16
C CYS A 179 -12.79 12.78 -13.38
N TYR A 180 -12.01 12.84 -14.45
CA TYR A 180 -12.39 13.56 -15.68
C TYR A 180 -13.62 12.98 -16.36
N LYS A 181 -13.88 11.65 -16.18
CA LYS A 181 -14.97 10.93 -16.85
C LYS A 181 -16.31 11.00 -16.10
N CYS A 182 -16.30 10.79 -14.78
CA CYS A 182 -17.56 10.72 -14.01
C CYS A 182 -17.71 11.82 -12.94
N GLY A 183 -16.71 12.68 -12.74
CA GLY A 183 -16.76 13.76 -11.76
C GLY A 183 -16.61 13.33 -10.30
N ALA A 184 -16.40 12.02 -10.02
CA ALA A 184 -16.24 11.55 -8.67
C ALA A 184 -14.92 12.06 -8.05
N LYS A 185 -15.00 12.53 -6.79
CA LYS A 185 -13.81 12.86 -6.01
C LYS A 185 -13.01 11.59 -5.71
N GLN A 186 -11.71 11.70 -5.82
CA GLN A 186 -10.77 10.63 -5.52
C GLN A 186 -10.14 10.88 -4.16
N ASP A 187 -9.95 9.79 -3.40
CA ASP A 187 -9.18 9.86 -2.17
C ASP A 187 -7.72 10.20 -2.48
N GLY A 188 -7.16 11.11 -1.71
CA GLY A 188 -5.80 11.60 -1.89
C GLY A 188 -5.62 12.98 -1.27
N ILE A 189 -4.38 13.45 -1.28
CA ILE A 189 -4.04 14.83 -0.93
C ILE A 189 -3.65 15.52 -2.25
N TRP A 190 -4.54 16.36 -2.76
CA TRP A 190 -4.45 16.95 -4.10
C TRP A 190 -4.07 18.44 -4.10
N GLU A 191 -4.21 19.11 -2.95
CA GLU A 191 -3.88 20.53 -2.81
C GLU A 191 -2.48 20.70 -2.19
N CYS A 192 -1.73 21.68 -2.68
CA CYS A 192 -0.53 22.20 -2.05
C CYS A 192 -0.84 23.33 -1.09
#